data_0f7dcc9c11f112f230d32ea1d738ade7
#
_entry.id   0f7dcc9c11f112f230d32ea1d738ade7
#
_cell.length_a   1.000
_cell.length_b   1.000
_cell.length_c   1.000
_cell.angle_alpha   90.00
_cell.angle_beta   90.00
_cell.angle_gamma   90.00
#
_symmetry.space_group_name_H-M   'P 1'
#
loop_
_entity.id
_entity.type
_entity.pdbx_description
1 polymer ?
#
loop_
_entity_poly.entity_id
_entity_poly.type
_entity_poly.pdbx_seq_one_letter_code
_entity_poly.pdbx_strand_id
1 'polypeptide(L)'
;MEQNKDDPDIYYHRAQLHFILSEFAEAAKDYQKSIDLDKDFIFSHIQLGVTQYKMGSIASSMATFRRCMKNFDKVPDVYNYYGELLLDQQKYQEAIDKFDTAVDMEKATKPLGMNVLPLINKALALFQWKQDFAEAEKLCQKALISTCPPYPDVS
;
A
#
# COMPACT_ATOMS: atom_id res chain seq x y z
N MET A 1 3.24 2.77 -38.25
CA MET A 1 3.94 1.77 -37.46
C MET A 1 2.95 0.88 -36.75
N GLU A 2 2.96 -0.38 -37.07
CA GLU A 2 2.04 -1.30 -36.44
C GLU A 2 2.51 -1.60 -35.03
N GLN A 3 1.63 -1.40 -34.06
CA GLN A 3 1.91 -1.77 -32.69
C GLN A 3 1.69 -3.27 -32.53
N ASN A 4 2.62 -3.91 -31.85
CA ASN A 4 2.48 -5.32 -31.53
C ASN A 4 1.34 -5.46 -30.49
N LYS A 5 0.25 -6.09 -30.89
CA LYS A 5 -0.93 -6.30 -30.02
C LYS A 5 -0.60 -7.17 -28.81
N ASP A 6 0.50 -7.90 -28.85
CA ASP A 6 0.92 -8.80 -27.79
C ASP A 6 2.04 -8.20 -26.92
N ASP A 7 2.27 -6.89 -27.03
CA ASP A 7 3.27 -6.20 -26.21
C ASP A 7 2.68 -5.84 -24.86
N PRO A 8 3.17 -6.43 -23.75
CA PRO A 8 2.65 -6.14 -22.42
C PRO A 8 2.81 -4.66 -22.03
N ASP A 9 3.83 -3.98 -22.55
CA ASP A 9 4.07 -2.56 -22.23
C ASP A 9 2.94 -1.67 -22.73
N ILE A 10 2.35 -1.98 -23.86
CA ILE A 10 1.23 -1.21 -24.42
C ILE A 10 0.05 -1.25 -23.45
N TYR A 11 -0.26 -2.43 -22.94
CA TYR A 11 -1.37 -2.60 -21.99
C TYR A 11 -1.05 -1.94 -20.65
N TYR A 12 0.20 -2.04 -20.20
CA TYR A 12 0.63 -1.39 -18.96
C TYR A 12 0.46 0.14 -19.06
N HIS A 13 0.93 0.75 -20.13
CA HIS A 13 0.84 2.21 -20.31
C HIS A 13 -0.60 2.67 -20.50
N ARG A 14 -1.42 1.90 -21.23
CA ARG A 14 -2.84 2.21 -21.36
C ARG A 14 -3.56 2.11 -20.02
N ALA A 15 -3.21 1.10 -19.24
CA ALA A 15 -3.76 0.96 -17.89
C ALA A 15 -3.41 2.17 -17.01
N GLN A 16 -2.18 2.67 -17.11
CA GLN A 16 -1.78 3.86 -16.36
C GLN A 16 -2.62 5.07 -16.75
N LEU A 17 -2.90 5.22 -18.03
CA LEU A 17 -3.75 6.31 -18.51
C LEU A 17 -5.17 6.18 -17.96
N HIS A 18 -5.77 4.99 -18.01
CA HIS A 18 -7.08 4.75 -17.43
C HIS A 18 -7.08 5.03 -15.92
N PHE A 19 -6.02 4.65 -15.24
CA PHE A 19 -5.88 4.90 -13.80
C PHE A 19 -5.89 6.41 -13.49
N ILE A 20 -5.14 7.20 -14.25
CA ILE A 20 -5.09 8.65 -14.10
C ILE A 20 -6.47 9.27 -14.33
N LEU A 21 -7.23 8.72 -15.27
CA LEU A 21 -8.58 9.17 -15.59
C LEU A 21 -9.63 8.63 -14.61
N SER A 22 -9.19 7.91 -13.58
CA SER A 22 -10.07 7.25 -12.60
C SER A 22 -10.97 6.18 -13.20
N GLU A 23 -10.60 5.66 -14.37
CA GLU A 23 -11.29 4.55 -15.01
C GLU A 23 -10.69 3.23 -14.51
N PHE A 24 -10.94 2.94 -13.23
CA PHE A 24 -10.23 1.85 -12.54
C PHE A 24 -10.58 0.46 -13.09
N ALA A 25 -11.82 0.23 -13.48
CA ALA A 25 -12.22 -1.05 -14.06
C ALA A 25 -11.46 -1.34 -15.36
N GLU A 26 -11.34 -0.32 -16.23
CA GLU A 26 -10.58 -0.45 -17.47
C GLU A 26 -9.09 -0.60 -17.21
N ALA A 27 -8.57 0.15 -16.25
CA ALA A 27 -7.17 0.02 -15.83
C ALA A 27 -6.87 -1.41 -15.35
N ALA A 28 -7.73 -1.98 -14.51
CA ALA A 28 -7.55 -3.34 -14.00
C ALA A 28 -7.51 -4.37 -15.13
N LYS A 29 -8.38 -4.23 -16.14
CA LYS A 29 -8.39 -5.12 -17.30
C LYS A 29 -7.07 -5.07 -18.05
N ASP A 30 -6.54 -3.87 -18.28
CA ASP A 30 -5.31 -3.70 -19.02
C ASP A 30 -4.09 -4.16 -18.23
N TYR A 31 -4.07 -3.93 -16.91
CA TYR A 31 -3.01 -4.50 -16.07
C TYR A 31 -3.05 -6.02 -16.09
N GLN A 32 -4.24 -6.60 -16.01
CA GLN A 32 -4.38 -8.07 -16.10
C GLN A 32 -3.90 -8.59 -17.45
N LYS A 33 -4.23 -7.90 -18.54
CA LYS A 33 -3.77 -8.29 -19.88
C LYS A 33 -2.25 -8.20 -19.97
N SER A 34 -1.65 -7.17 -19.40
CA SER A 34 -0.19 -7.05 -19.34
C SER A 34 0.43 -8.24 -18.60
N ILE A 35 -0.16 -8.63 -17.48
CA ILE A 35 0.29 -9.79 -16.70
C ILE A 35 0.17 -11.08 -17.50
N ASP A 36 -0.95 -11.27 -18.20
CA ASP A 36 -1.17 -12.46 -19.01
C ASP A 36 -0.12 -12.61 -20.10
N LEU A 37 0.36 -11.49 -20.65
CA LEU A 37 1.39 -11.47 -21.68
C LEU A 37 2.80 -11.59 -21.13
N ASP A 38 3.04 -11.02 -19.94
CA ASP A 38 4.34 -11.10 -19.26
C ASP A 38 4.10 -11.16 -17.74
N LYS A 39 4.04 -12.37 -17.23
CA LYS A 39 3.77 -12.62 -15.80
C LYS A 39 4.93 -12.20 -14.89
N ASP A 40 6.11 -11.93 -15.43
CA ASP A 40 7.30 -11.56 -14.67
C ASP A 40 7.47 -10.05 -14.54
N PHE A 41 6.65 -9.26 -15.21
CA PHE A 41 6.68 -7.81 -15.08
C PHE A 41 5.94 -7.36 -13.81
N ILE A 42 6.72 -7.17 -12.76
CA ILE A 42 6.21 -6.99 -11.40
C ILE A 42 5.30 -5.75 -11.26
N PHE A 43 5.60 -4.66 -12.00
CA PHE A 43 4.84 -3.43 -11.82
C PHE A 43 3.38 -3.57 -12.28
N SER A 44 3.09 -4.43 -13.24
CA SER A 44 1.70 -4.71 -13.61
C SER A 44 0.94 -5.38 -12.46
N HIS A 45 1.60 -6.29 -11.74
CA HIS A 45 1.00 -6.93 -10.56
C HIS A 45 0.75 -5.93 -9.43
N ILE A 46 1.73 -5.09 -9.13
CA ILE A 46 1.61 -4.08 -8.07
C ILE A 46 0.46 -3.11 -8.41
N GLN A 47 0.46 -2.59 -9.62
CA GLN A 47 -0.54 -1.62 -10.05
C GLN A 47 -1.93 -2.23 -10.13
N LEU A 48 -2.04 -3.51 -10.48
CA LEU A 48 -3.31 -4.22 -10.42
C LEU A 48 -3.84 -4.23 -8.98
N GLY A 49 -2.99 -4.55 -8.01
CA GLY A 49 -3.38 -4.54 -6.60
C GLY A 49 -3.84 -3.16 -6.13
N VAL A 50 -3.10 -2.11 -6.49
CA VAL A 50 -3.46 -0.72 -6.16
C VAL A 50 -4.80 -0.35 -6.81
N THR A 51 -4.99 -0.72 -8.06
CA THR A 51 -6.23 -0.44 -8.80
C THR A 51 -7.43 -1.13 -8.16
N GLN A 52 -7.28 -2.40 -7.79
CA GLN A 52 -8.32 -3.15 -7.08
C GLN A 52 -8.70 -2.46 -5.76
N TYR A 53 -7.71 -1.94 -5.05
CA TYR A 53 -7.95 -1.19 -3.82
C TYR A 53 -8.79 0.06 -4.09
N LYS A 54 -8.43 0.82 -5.13
CA LYS A 54 -9.16 2.04 -5.52
C LYS A 54 -10.61 1.74 -5.93
N MET A 55 -10.84 0.55 -6.46
CA MET A 55 -12.20 0.09 -6.82
C MET A 55 -13.03 -0.32 -5.61
N GLY A 56 -12.44 -0.37 -4.43
CA GLY A 56 -13.10 -0.89 -3.24
C GLY A 56 -13.03 -2.41 -3.09
N SER A 57 -12.33 -3.10 -3.99
CA SER A 57 -12.16 -4.55 -3.94
C SER A 57 -10.98 -4.91 -3.04
N ILE A 58 -11.13 -4.62 -1.74
CA ILE A 58 -10.05 -4.73 -0.77
C ILE A 58 -9.52 -6.16 -0.67
N ALA A 59 -10.41 -7.14 -0.58
CA ALA A 59 -10.01 -8.56 -0.49
C ALA A 59 -9.18 -8.99 -1.70
N SER A 60 -9.61 -8.60 -2.90
CA SER A 60 -8.88 -8.91 -4.14
C SER A 60 -7.52 -8.24 -4.16
N SER A 61 -7.45 -6.99 -3.73
CA SER A 61 -6.19 -6.24 -3.63
C SER A 61 -5.22 -6.94 -2.69
N MET A 62 -5.67 -7.32 -1.51
CA MET A 62 -4.82 -8.00 -0.53
C MET A 62 -4.34 -9.35 -1.06
N ALA A 63 -5.21 -10.09 -1.76
CA ALA A 63 -4.84 -11.36 -2.39
C ALA A 63 -3.76 -11.15 -3.46
N THR A 64 -3.90 -10.10 -4.26
CA THR A 64 -2.91 -9.74 -5.29
C THR A 64 -1.55 -9.45 -4.66
N PHE A 65 -1.51 -8.65 -3.59
CA PHE A 65 -0.26 -8.35 -2.90
C PHE A 65 0.36 -9.56 -2.22
N ARG A 66 -0.44 -10.43 -1.61
CA ARG A 66 0.08 -11.69 -1.04
C ARG A 66 0.72 -12.56 -2.11
N ARG A 67 0.10 -12.62 -3.29
CA ARG A 67 0.68 -13.34 -4.44
C ARG A 67 1.97 -12.69 -4.90
N CYS A 68 2.03 -11.36 -4.94
CA CYS A 68 3.25 -10.63 -5.26
C CYS A 68 4.38 -10.92 -4.28
N MET A 69 4.09 -10.94 -2.99
CA MET A 69 5.09 -11.24 -1.97
C MET A 69 5.61 -12.67 -2.09
N LYS A 70 4.76 -13.59 -2.51
CA LYS A 70 5.16 -14.99 -2.72
C LYS A 70 6.05 -15.15 -3.96
N ASN A 71 5.68 -14.50 -5.06
CA ASN A 71 6.36 -14.68 -6.35
C ASN A 71 7.54 -13.74 -6.55
N PHE A 72 7.53 -12.59 -5.88
CA PHE A 72 8.55 -11.54 -5.99
C PHE A 72 9.03 -11.13 -4.60
N ASP A 73 9.47 -12.10 -3.83
CA ASP A 73 9.78 -11.94 -2.41
C ASP A 73 10.99 -11.05 -2.11
N LYS A 74 11.79 -10.72 -3.15
CA LYS A 74 13.01 -9.91 -2.98
C LYS A 74 12.88 -8.52 -3.58
N VAL A 75 11.67 -8.07 -3.89
CA VAL A 75 11.43 -6.75 -4.47
C VAL A 75 10.85 -5.84 -3.40
N PRO A 76 11.62 -4.86 -2.91
CA PRO A 76 11.16 -4.00 -1.82
C PRO A 76 9.90 -3.19 -2.17
N ASP A 77 9.70 -2.86 -3.44
CA ASP A 77 8.53 -2.09 -3.88
C ASP A 77 7.21 -2.78 -3.51
N VAL A 78 7.16 -4.12 -3.58
CA VAL A 78 5.97 -4.88 -3.21
C VAL A 78 5.57 -4.60 -1.77
N TYR A 79 6.55 -4.67 -0.87
CA TYR A 79 6.33 -4.48 0.56
C TYR A 79 5.98 -3.03 0.88
N ASN A 80 6.61 -2.08 0.19
CA ASN A 80 6.32 -0.67 0.39
C ASN A 80 4.88 -0.33 -0.03
N TYR A 81 4.46 -0.74 -1.22
CA TYR A 81 3.09 -0.49 -1.68
C TYR A 81 2.06 -1.20 -0.81
N TYR A 82 2.33 -2.44 -0.42
CA TYR A 82 1.43 -3.16 0.46
C TYR A 82 1.31 -2.47 1.82
N GLY A 83 2.45 -2.01 2.36
CA GLY A 83 2.47 -1.24 3.59
C GLY A 83 1.63 0.03 3.51
N GLU A 84 1.69 0.74 2.39
CA GLU A 84 0.87 1.94 2.18
C GLU A 84 -0.63 1.63 2.24
N LEU A 85 -1.06 0.52 1.65
CA LEU A 85 -2.47 0.13 1.68
C LEU A 85 -2.89 -0.33 3.07
N LEU A 86 -2.01 -0.98 3.82
CA LEU A 86 -2.26 -1.34 5.20
C LEU A 86 -2.37 -0.09 6.08
N LEU A 87 -1.53 0.90 5.83
CA LEU A 87 -1.58 2.17 6.54
C LEU A 87 -2.91 2.88 6.30
N ASP A 88 -3.37 2.90 5.06
CA ASP A 88 -4.67 3.49 4.72
C ASP A 88 -5.83 2.81 5.46
N GLN A 89 -5.69 1.52 5.75
CA GLN A 89 -6.66 0.75 6.53
C GLN A 89 -6.47 0.91 8.04
N GLN A 90 -5.52 1.75 8.47
CA GLN A 90 -5.17 1.96 9.87
C GLN A 90 -4.62 0.71 10.56
N LYS A 91 -4.06 -0.21 9.79
CA LYS A 91 -3.37 -1.41 10.30
C LYS A 91 -1.91 -1.07 10.54
N TYR A 92 -1.65 -0.28 11.55
CA TYR A 92 -0.36 0.38 11.76
C TYR A 92 0.79 -0.60 11.96
N GLN A 93 0.61 -1.60 12.83
CA GLN A 93 1.69 -2.56 13.10
C GLN A 93 2.05 -3.36 11.86
N GLU A 94 1.04 -3.84 11.13
CA GLU A 94 1.27 -4.60 9.90
C GLU A 94 1.94 -3.74 8.84
N ALA A 95 1.53 -2.47 8.71
CA ALA A 95 2.14 -1.53 7.77
C ALA A 95 3.62 -1.31 8.11
N ILE A 96 3.92 -1.07 9.39
CA ILE A 96 5.29 -0.86 9.85
C ILE A 96 6.16 -2.08 9.56
N ASP A 97 5.64 -3.29 9.79
CA ASP A 97 6.36 -4.53 9.50
C ASP A 97 6.73 -4.63 8.01
N LYS A 98 5.82 -4.21 7.12
CA LYS A 98 6.09 -4.22 5.67
C LYS A 98 7.11 -3.16 5.29
N PHE A 99 7.02 -1.96 5.86
CA PHE A 99 8.01 -0.91 5.61
C PHE A 99 9.39 -1.32 6.12
N ASP A 100 9.48 -1.96 7.29
CA ASP A 100 10.74 -2.48 7.82
C ASP A 100 11.36 -3.51 6.89
N THR A 101 10.55 -4.41 6.35
CA THR A 101 11.02 -5.41 5.38
C THR A 101 11.58 -4.73 4.13
N ALA A 102 10.87 -3.72 3.61
CA ALA A 102 11.34 -2.97 2.44
C ALA A 102 12.66 -2.22 2.73
N VAL A 103 12.75 -1.58 3.90
CA VAL A 103 13.97 -0.87 4.31
C VAL A 103 15.16 -1.84 4.41
N ASP A 104 14.95 -3.00 5.02
CA ASP A 104 16.02 -3.99 5.17
C ASP A 104 16.49 -4.51 3.81
N MET A 105 15.58 -4.73 2.88
CA MET A 105 15.91 -5.14 1.52
C MET A 105 16.70 -4.06 0.77
N GLU A 106 16.29 -2.79 0.91
CA GLU A 106 17.00 -1.68 0.28
C GLU A 106 18.43 -1.55 0.83
N LYS A 107 18.58 -1.65 2.14
CA LYS A 107 19.91 -1.60 2.78
C LYS A 107 20.83 -2.73 2.32
N ALA A 108 20.26 -3.93 2.15
CA ALA A 108 21.05 -5.09 1.75
C ALA A 108 21.48 -5.01 0.28
N THR A 109 20.64 -4.46 -0.59
CA THR A 109 20.89 -4.47 -2.03
C THR A 109 21.51 -3.17 -2.55
N LYS A 110 21.22 -2.03 -1.91
CA LYS A 110 21.67 -0.71 -2.35
C LYS A 110 22.11 0.13 -1.16
N PRO A 111 23.25 -0.23 -0.50
CA PRO A 111 23.70 0.52 0.68
C PRO A 111 23.99 1.99 0.40
N LEU A 112 24.37 2.31 -0.85
CA LEU A 112 24.54 3.69 -1.31
C LEU A 112 23.43 3.99 -2.32
N GLY A 113 22.62 4.99 -2.04
CA GLY A 113 21.53 5.37 -2.93
C GLY A 113 20.27 4.54 -2.76
N MET A 114 20.05 4.00 -1.56
CA MET A 114 18.82 3.27 -1.25
C MET A 114 17.59 4.15 -1.40
N ASN A 115 16.49 3.55 -1.79
CA ASN A 115 15.20 4.24 -1.80
C ASN A 115 14.76 4.49 -0.37
N VAL A 116 14.62 5.77 0.01
CA VAL A 116 14.26 6.15 1.38
C VAL A 116 12.74 6.22 1.60
N LEU A 117 11.94 6.04 0.56
CA LEU A 117 10.49 6.14 0.66
C LEU A 117 9.89 5.19 1.69
N PRO A 118 10.30 3.91 1.78
CA PRO A 118 9.80 3.04 2.85
C PRO A 118 10.09 3.55 4.26
N LEU A 119 11.23 4.19 4.44
CA LEU A 119 11.59 4.77 5.73
C LEU A 119 10.70 5.96 6.07
N ILE A 120 10.44 6.81 5.09
CA ILE A 120 9.51 7.95 5.24
C ILE A 120 8.11 7.44 5.57
N ASN A 121 7.66 6.42 4.85
CA ASN A 121 6.34 5.81 5.08
C ASN A 121 6.22 5.20 6.46
N LYS A 122 7.29 4.58 6.95
CA LYS A 122 7.34 4.07 8.33
C LYS A 122 7.17 5.19 9.34
N ALA A 123 7.89 6.30 9.15
CA ALA A 123 7.79 7.45 10.04
C ALA A 123 6.37 8.01 10.05
N LEU A 124 5.75 8.11 8.87
CA LEU A 124 4.36 8.56 8.74
C LEU A 124 3.41 7.61 9.48
N ALA A 125 3.59 6.32 9.35
CA ALA A 125 2.77 5.30 10.03
C ALA A 125 2.87 5.44 11.55
N LEU A 126 4.07 5.62 12.07
CA LEU A 126 4.29 5.82 13.51
C LEU A 126 3.60 7.09 14.00
N PHE A 127 3.70 8.16 13.23
CA PHE A 127 3.06 9.44 13.58
C PHE A 127 1.54 9.31 13.63
N GLN A 128 0.94 8.73 12.60
CA GLN A 128 -0.50 8.52 12.54
C GLN A 128 -1.00 7.60 13.63
N TRP A 129 -0.25 6.54 13.92
CA TRP A 129 -0.59 5.59 14.99
C TRP A 129 -0.65 6.28 16.35
N LYS A 130 0.36 7.10 16.63
CA LYS A 130 0.38 7.87 17.89
C LYS A 130 -0.77 8.83 18.01
N GLN A 131 -1.12 9.51 16.92
CA GLN A 131 -2.26 10.43 16.91
C GLN A 131 -3.59 9.73 17.16
N ASP A 132 -3.81 8.61 16.46
CA ASP A 132 -5.04 7.84 16.65
C ASP A 132 -5.17 7.31 18.07
N PHE A 133 -4.04 6.86 18.64
CA PHE A 133 -4.02 6.40 20.02
C PHE A 133 -4.37 7.52 20.99
N ALA A 134 -3.80 8.70 20.80
CA ALA A 134 -4.07 9.86 21.62
C ALA A 134 -5.54 10.29 21.53
N GLU A 135 -6.13 10.28 20.34
CA GLU A 135 -7.54 10.58 20.14
C GLU A 135 -8.45 9.57 20.84
N ALA A 136 -8.14 8.28 20.73
CA ALA A 136 -8.87 7.22 21.39
C ALA A 136 -8.83 7.41 22.91
N GLU A 137 -7.66 7.74 23.44
CA GLU A 137 -7.48 8.01 24.87
C GLU A 137 -8.32 9.21 25.32
N LYS A 138 -8.31 10.29 24.55
CA LYS A 138 -9.13 11.47 24.83
C LYS A 138 -10.63 11.14 24.86
N LEU A 139 -11.10 10.34 23.91
CA LEU A 139 -12.49 9.92 23.85
C LEU A 139 -12.87 9.06 25.05
N CYS A 140 -12.01 8.16 25.47
CA CYS A 140 -12.21 7.34 26.66
C CYS A 140 -12.28 8.19 27.92
N GLN A 141 -11.37 9.15 28.07
CA GLN A 141 -11.39 10.08 29.20
C GLN A 141 -12.66 10.92 29.23
N LYS A 142 -13.08 11.40 28.06
CA LYS A 142 -14.31 12.18 27.94
C LYS A 142 -15.54 11.36 28.32
N ALA A 143 -15.58 10.10 27.89
CA ALA A 143 -16.67 9.19 28.26
C ALA A 143 -16.71 8.94 29.77
N LEU A 144 -15.54 8.76 30.38
CA LEU A 144 -15.43 8.59 31.84
C LEU A 144 -15.93 9.82 32.60
N ILE A 145 -15.56 11.01 32.13
CA ILE A 145 -16.03 12.28 32.75
C ILE A 145 -17.55 12.40 32.63
N SER A 146 -18.13 11.94 31.51
CA SER A 146 -19.57 12.02 31.29
C SER A 146 -20.36 11.05 32.14
N THR A 147 -19.76 9.91 32.52
CA THR A 147 -20.47 8.86 33.29
C THR A 147 -20.12 8.84 34.76
N CYS A 148 -19.03 9.47 35.15
CA CYS A 148 -18.60 9.53 36.56
C CYS A 148 -18.58 10.98 37.03
N PRO A 149 -18.81 11.24 38.35
CA PRO A 149 -18.61 12.58 38.88
C PRO A 149 -17.20 13.05 38.59
N PRO A 150 -17.02 14.31 38.18
CA PRO A 150 -15.67 14.79 37.87
C PRO A 150 -14.78 14.73 39.11
N TYR A 151 -13.56 14.23 38.94
CA TYR A 151 -12.57 14.31 40.00
C TYR A 151 -12.11 15.76 40.12
N PRO A 152 -12.08 16.30 41.35
CA PRO A 152 -11.77 17.73 41.53
C PRO A 152 -10.36 18.11 41.05
N ASP A 153 -9.47 17.16 40.90
CA ASP A 153 -8.06 17.41 40.56
C ASP A 153 -7.67 17.02 39.13
N VAL A 154 -8.61 16.76 38.28
CA VAL A 154 -8.30 16.47 36.86
C VAL A 154 -8.09 17.80 36.16
N SER A 155 -6.86 18.12 35.91
CA SER A 155 -6.47 19.30 35.16
C SER A 155 -6.11 18.92 33.75
#